data_61e66a375ac178d93211136e1d18bcea
#
_entry.id   61e66a375ac178d93211136e1d18bcea
#
_cell.length_a   1.000
_cell.length_b   1.000
_cell.length_c   1.000
_cell.angle_alpha   90.00
_cell.angle_beta   90.00
_cell.angle_gamma   90.00
#
_symmetry.space_group_name_H-M   'P 1'
#
loop_
_entity.id
_entity.type
_entity.pdbx_description
1 polymer ?
#
loop_
_entity_poly.entity_id
_entity_poly.type
_entity_poly.pdbx_seq_one_letter_code
_entity_poly.pdbx_strand_id
1 'polypeptide(L)'
;MKISASYWIFEGGLEGTLPVSSAMEQASQLGFDAIELGIASQGVLTHQSTKAECDSILEEAHKKGLEISGVASGESWTNSPTATDVKVRETILDFTQKALQVTQWLGTDAYLFVPGAVDVFFMPEAEVIPYDVCYERAKEGISRLVSTAEDLGVSIAIENVWNKFLLSPLEMRDFIDYFNSENVGAYFDVGNVLLTGYPEQWIRILGSRIKRIHIKDFKNSIGTEDGFVDLLEGDVDFEAIKKALAEINYDGYVTAEMIPYLPDRPEKTAAAMKKIFK
;
A
#
# COMPACT_ATOMS: atom_id res chain seq x y z
N MET A 1 10.02 4.78 14.36
CA MET A 1 9.17 4.76 13.13
C MET A 1 9.09 6.16 12.55
N LYS A 2 9.01 6.30 11.23
CA LYS A 2 8.85 7.56 10.49
C LYS A 2 7.43 7.69 9.99
N ILE A 3 6.82 8.87 10.14
CA ILE A 3 5.48 9.12 9.60
C ILE A 3 5.55 9.51 8.14
N SER A 4 4.71 8.89 7.31
CA SER A 4 4.64 9.11 5.87
C SER A 4 3.23 9.51 5.42
N ALA A 5 3.14 10.29 4.36
CA ALA A 5 1.89 10.58 3.67
C ALA A 5 1.77 9.72 2.42
N SER A 6 0.63 9.08 2.19
CA SER A 6 0.35 8.58 0.85
C SER A 6 0.10 9.76 -0.11
N TYR A 7 0.57 9.65 -1.33
CA TYR A 7 0.30 10.60 -2.41
C TYR A 7 -1.21 10.81 -2.63
N TRP A 8 -1.98 9.78 -2.33
CA TRP A 8 -3.44 9.77 -2.53
C TRP A 8 -4.24 10.62 -1.53
N ILE A 9 -3.62 11.09 -0.45
CA ILE A 9 -4.32 11.98 0.50
C ILE A 9 -4.44 13.42 0.00
N PHE A 10 -3.73 13.77 -1.06
CA PHE A 10 -3.72 15.11 -1.65
C PHE A 10 -4.68 15.20 -2.85
N GLU A 11 -5.22 16.39 -3.10
CA GLU A 11 -6.13 16.66 -4.24
C GLU A 11 -5.47 16.31 -5.57
N GLY A 12 -6.13 15.49 -6.38
CA GLY A 12 -5.61 14.99 -7.66
C GLY A 12 -4.60 13.84 -7.53
N GLY A 13 -4.32 13.40 -6.29
CA GLY A 13 -3.41 12.29 -6.04
C GLY A 13 -3.98 10.95 -6.49
N LEU A 14 -5.22 10.65 -6.13
CA LEU A 14 -5.86 9.39 -6.51
C LEU A 14 -6.05 9.28 -8.03
N GLU A 15 -6.30 10.40 -8.70
CA GLU A 15 -6.44 10.49 -10.16
C GLU A 15 -5.07 10.49 -10.88
N GLY A 16 -3.96 10.55 -10.16
CA GLY A 16 -2.61 10.59 -10.71
C GLY A 16 -2.29 11.88 -11.50
N THR A 17 -2.99 12.98 -11.22
CA THR A 17 -2.86 14.26 -11.93
C THR A 17 -2.07 15.32 -11.16
N LEU A 18 -1.95 15.18 -9.84
CA LEU A 18 -1.15 16.07 -9.00
C LEU A 18 0.33 15.95 -9.35
N PRO A 19 1.06 17.04 -9.70
CA PRO A 19 2.50 16.97 -9.86
C PRO A 19 3.18 16.40 -8.60
N VAL A 20 4.10 15.44 -8.77
CA VAL A 20 4.82 14.80 -7.66
C VAL A 20 5.52 15.84 -6.77
N SER A 21 6.12 16.87 -7.39
CA SER A 21 6.74 17.99 -6.69
C SER A 21 5.78 18.74 -5.77
N SER A 22 4.52 18.91 -6.20
CA SER A 22 3.47 19.57 -5.41
C SER A 22 3.04 18.70 -4.22
N ALA A 23 2.91 17.39 -4.41
CA ALA A 23 2.62 16.45 -3.32
C ALA A 23 3.75 16.45 -2.28
N MET A 24 5.01 16.41 -2.73
CA MET A 24 6.17 16.47 -1.83
C MET A 24 6.25 17.81 -1.07
N GLU A 25 5.92 18.92 -1.72
CA GLU A 25 5.86 20.23 -1.06
C GLU A 25 4.83 20.23 0.07
N GLN A 26 3.61 19.75 -0.20
CA GLN A 26 2.55 19.66 0.80
C GLN A 26 2.94 18.71 1.95
N ALA A 27 3.48 17.52 1.66
CA ALA A 27 3.92 16.57 2.68
C ALA A 27 5.01 17.18 3.59
N SER A 28 6.00 17.87 3.01
CA SER A 28 7.06 18.56 3.75
C SER A 28 6.50 19.68 4.64
N GLN A 29 5.63 20.54 4.11
CA GLN A 29 4.99 21.63 4.87
C GLN A 29 4.13 21.12 6.01
N LEU A 30 3.47 19.98 5.83
CA LEU A 30 2.70 19.30 6.87
C LEU A 30 3.57 18.58 7.89
N GLY A 31 4.88 18.46 7.63
CA GLY A 31 5.88 17.91 8.55
C GLY A 31 5.87 16.38 8.64
N PHE A 32 5.53 15.71 7.53
CA PHE A 32 5.82 14.29 7.37
C PHE A 32 7.33 14.06 7.19
N ASP A 33 7.79 12.86 7.55
CA ASP A 33 9.19 12.45 7.37
C ASP A 33 9.41 11.84 5.97
N ALA A 34 8.34 11.35 5.37
CA ALA A 34 8.38 10.64 4.08
C ALA A 34 7.08 10.81 3.29
N ILE A 35 7.13 10.42 2.03
CA ILE A 35 5.98 10.30 1.14
C ILE A 35 5.98 8.93 0.44
N GLU A 36 4.83 8.30 0.35
CA GLU A 36 4.56 7.18 -0.53
C GLU A 36 4.06 7.72 -1.87
N LEU A 37 4.66 7.30 -2.98
CA LEU A 37 4.30 7.77 -4.31
C LEU A 37 3.30 6.85 -4.99
N GLY A 38 2.35 7.42 -5.70
CA GLY A 38 1.41 6.68 -6.55
C GLY A 38 1.98 6.47 -7.95
N ILE A 39 1.95 5.23 -8.46
CA ILE A 39 2.33 4.88 -9.84
C ILE A 39 1.15 4.29 -10.59
N ALA A 40 0.96 4.67 -11.84
CA ALA A 40 -0.13 4.19 -12.67
C ALA A 40 0.30 3.94 -14.12
N SER A 41 -0.61 3.42 -14.95
CA SER A 41 -0.38 3.27 -16.38
C SER A 41 -0.35 4.61 -17.12
N GLN A 42 -1.02 5.62 -16.55
CA GLN A 42 -1.08 6.99 -17.07
C GLN A 42 -0.97 7.98 -15.91
N GLY A 43 -0.58 9.21 -16.19
CA GLY A 43 -0.45 10.26 -15.19
C GLY A 43 0.97 10.81 -15.07
N VAL A 44 1.28 11.41 -13.91
CA VAL A 44 2.56 12.12 -13.69
C VAL A 44 3.73 11.20 -13.34
N LEU A 45 3.47 10.06 -12.70
CA LEU A 45 4.45 9.01 -12.45
C LEU A 45 3.90 7.68 -12.98
N THR A 46 4.61 7.08 -13.91
CA THR A 46 4.13 5.87 -14.60
C THR A 46 5.17 4.76 -14.56
N HIS A 47 4.72 3.54 -14.84
CA HIS A 47 5.61 2.39 -15.03
C HIS A 47 6.58 2.56 -16.23
N GLN A 48 6.42 3.62 -17.04
CA GLN A 48 7.31 3.98 -18.15
C GLN A 48 8.26 5.13 -17.80
N SER A 49 8.16 5.69 -16.58
CA SER A 49 9.06 6.73 -16.13
C SER A 49 10.51 6.27 -16.18
N THR A 50 11.37 7.15 -16.67
CA THR A 50 12.79 6.86 -16.87
C THR A 50 13.58 6.99 -15.58
N LYS A 51 14.76 6.38 -15.55
CA LYS A 51 15.68 6.53 -14.41
C LYS A 51 16.02 8.00 -14.13
N ALA A 52 16.21 8.81 -15.16
CA ALA A 52 16.53 10.23 -15.01
C ALA A 52 15.39 11.03 -14.34
N GLU A 53 14.14 10.73 -14.69
CA GLU A 53 12.97 11.31 -14.04
C GLU A 53 12.88 10.88 -12.58
N CYS A 54 13.10 9.60 -12.28
CA CYS A 54 13.10 9.07 -10.92
C CYS A 54 14.25 9.67 -10.08
N ASP A 55 15.46 9.79 -10.64
CA ASP A 55 16.60 10.44 -9.97
C ASP A 55 16.25 11.91 -9.63
N SER A 56 15.58 12.64 -10.53
CA SER A 56 15.15 14.02 -10.29
C SER A 56 14.10 14.11 -9.16
N ILE A 57 13.14 13.17 -9.11
CA ILE A 57 12.15 13.07 -8.03
C ILE A 57 12.84 12.81 -6.69
N LEU A 58 13.79 11.87 -6.65
CA LEU A 58 14.53 11.52 -5.45
C LEU A 58 15.38 12.70 -4.93
N GLU A 59 16.06 13.41 -5.83
CA GLU A 59 16.81 14.62 -5.46
C GLU A 59 15.90 15.72 -4.89
N GLU A 60 14.71 15.89 -5.46
CA GLU A 60 13.74 16.87 -4.98
C GLU A 60 13.19 16.49 -3.60
N ALA A 61 12.85 15.22 -3.37
CA ALA A 61 12.45 14.72 -2.06
C ALA A 61 13.51 15.03 -1.00
N HIS A 62 14.79 14.73 -1.27
CA HIS A 62 15.88 15.02 -0.36
C HIS A 62 16.05 16.53 -0.09
N LYS A 63 15.89 17.39 -1.10
CA LYS A 63 15.94 18.87 -0.92
C LYS A 63 14.83 19.38 0.00
N LYS A 64 13.69 18.67 0.04
CA LYS A 64 12.55 18.99 0.92
C LYS A 64 12.62 18.28 2.28
N GLY A 65 13.68 17.51 2.53
CA GLY A 65 13.86 16.74 3.77
C GLY A 65 12.92 15.53 3.88
N LEU A 66 12.42 15.03 2.75
CA LEU A 66 11.56 13.85 2.69
C LEU A 66 12.33 12.62 2.22
N GLU A 67 11.92 11.46 2.73
CA GLU A 67 12.27 10.16 2.16
C GLU A 67 11.11 9.64 1.31
N ILE A 68 11.36 8.69 0.41
CA ILE A 68 10.31 7.98 -0.32
C ILE A 68 10.07 6.66 0.41
N SER A 69 8.90 6.55 1.08
CA SER A 69 8.60 5.40 1.94
C SER A 69 8.23 4.13 1.18
N GLY A 70 7.70 4.27 -0.01
CA GLY A 70 7.21 3.17 -0.85
C GLY A 70 6.56 3.70 -2.12
N VAL A 71 6.16 2.77 -2.96
CA VAL A 71 5.37 3.05 -4.17
C VAL A 71 4.09 2.22 -4.12
N ALA A 72 2.95 2.86 -4.35
CA ALA A 72 1.64 2.21 -4.36
C ALA A 72 0.97 2.32 -5.73
N SER A 73 0.15 1.33 -6.08
CA SER A 73 -0.58 1.32 -7.34
C SER A 73 -1.99 0.78 -7.21
N GLY A 74 -2.94 1.46 -7.84
CA GLY A 74 -4.32 1.00 -8.01
C GLY A 74 -4.58 0.16 -9.27
N GLU A 75 -3.56 -0.13 -10.10
CA GLU A 75 -3.73 -0.81 -11.39
C GLU A 75 -4.31 -2.22 -11.27
N SER A 76 -4.06 -2.92 -10.16
CA SER A 76 -4.63 -4.25 -9.90
C SER A 76 -6.17 -4.25 -9.80
N TRP A 77 -6.78 -3.10 -9.58
CA TRP A 77 -8.25 -3.00 -9.56
C TRP A 77 -8.82 -3.06 -10.98
N THR A 78 -8.20 -2.38 -11.95
CA THR A 78 -8.61 -2.41 -13.35
C THR A 78 -8.12 -3.67 -14.07
N ASN A 79 -6.90 -4.10 -13.77
CA ASN A 79 -6.25 -5.26 -14.37
C ASN A 79 -5.95 -6.29 -13.28
N SER A 80 -6.98 -7.04 -12.83
CA SER A 80 -6.82 -7.99 -11.73
C SER A 80 -5.82 -9.10 -12.07
N PRO A 81 -4.85 -9.38 -11.18
CA PRO A 81 -3.93 -10.52 -11.33
C PRO A 81 -4.64 -11.87 -11.35
N THR A 82 -5.89 -11.92 -10.91
CA THR A 82 -6.70 -13.14 -10.83
C THR A 82 -7.83 -13.20 -11.86
N ALA A 83 -7.91 -12.21 -12.77
CA ALA A 83 -8.91 -12.16 -13.82
C ALA A 83 -9.00 -13.47 -14.64
N THR A 84 -10.18 -13.78 -15.16
CA THR A 84 -10.36 -14.95 -16.04
C THR A 84 -9.62 -14.76 -17.38
N ASP A 85 -9.63 -13.55 -17.92
CA ASP A 85 -8.87 -13.24 -19.14
C ASP A 85 -7.36 -13.23 -18.84
N VAL A 86 -6.65 -14.13 -19.50
CA VAL A 86 -5.17 -14.24 -19.42
C VAL A 86 -4.48 -12.94 -19.81
N LYS A 87 -5.00 -12.20 -20.80
CA LYS A 87 -4.40 -10.95 -21.25
C LYS A 87 -4.42 -9.88 -20.16
N VAL A 88 -5.49 -9.82 -19.36
CA VAL A 88 -5.60 -8.92 -18.22
C VAL A 88 -4.53 -9.26 -17.18
N ARG A 89 -4.35 -10.56 -16.88
CA ARG A 89 -3.30 -11.01 -15.96
C ARG A 89 -1.89 -10.68 -16.46
N GLU A 90 -1.61 -10.92 -17.76
CA GLU A 90 -0.31 -10.57 -18.35
C GLU A 90 -0.07 -9.05 -18.29
N THR A 91 -1.07 -8.23 -18.57
CA THR A 91 -0.96 -6.77 -18.53
C THR A 91 -0.51 -6.28 -17.17
N ILE A 92 -1.13 -6.78 -16.09
CA ILE A 92 -0.75 -6.33 -14.74
C ILE A 92 0.62 -6.86 -14.30
N LEU A 93 1.01 -8.06 -14.73
CA LEU A 93 2.34 -8.59 -14.41
C LEU A 93 3.44 -7.79 -15.14
N ASP A 94 3.24 -7.47 -16.42
CA ASP A 94 4.16 -6.62 -17.18
C ASP A 94 4.26 -5.20 -16.61
N PHE A 95 3.13 -4.63 -16.18
CA PHE A 95 3.10 -3.36 -15.45
C PHE A 95 3.89 -3.46 -14.14
N THR A 96 3.62 -4.48 -13.32
CA THR A 96 4.25 -4.65 -12.01
C THR A 96 5.76 -4.84 -12.13
N GLN A 97 6.23 -5.61 -13.11
CA GLN A 97 7.66 -5.79 -13.36
C GLN A 97 8.38 -4.45 -13.61
N LYS A 98 7.76 -3.56 -14.39
CA LYS A 98 8.29 -2.21 -14.64
C LYS A 98 8.15 -1.29 -13.42
N ALA A 99 7.03 -1.40 -12.69
CA ALA A 99 6.80 -0.64 -11.47
C ALA A 99 7.84 -0.97 -10.39
N LEU A 100 8.25 -2.24 -10.26
CA LEU A 100 9.36 -2.64 -9.38
C LEU A 100 10.67 -1.95 -9.77
N GLN A 101 10.97 -1.84 -11.07
CA GLN A 101 12.14 -1.13 -11.55
C GLN A 101 12.08 0.38 -11.22
N VAL A 102 10.93 1.01 -11.42
CA VAL A 102 10.71 2.43 -11.07
C VAL A 102 10.85 2.62 -9.56
N THR A 103 10.31 1.69 -8.75
CA THR A 103 10.44 1.71 -7.29
C THR A 103 11.90 1.71 -6.86
N GLN A 104 12.72 0.86 -7.46
CA GLN A 104 14.17 0.81 -7.21
C GLN A 104 14.87 2.14 -7.61
N TRP A 105 14.52 2.73 -8.74
CA TRP A 105 15.09 4.03 -9.16
C TRP A 105 14.69 5.19 -8.26
N LEU A 106 13.52 5.11 -7.63
CA LEU A 106 13.05 6.08 -6.61
C LEU A 106 13.73 5.89 -5.25
N GLY A 107 14.64 4.92 -5.11
CA GLY A 107 15.43 4.73 -3.90
C GLY A 107 14.65 4.13 -2.73
N THR A 108 13.53 3.47 -2.99
CA THR A 108 12.74 2.73 -1.98
C THR A 108 12.67 1.25 -2.31
N ASP A 109 12.33 0.42 -1.32
CA ASP A 109 12.43 -1.04 -1.38
C ASP A 109 11.07 -1.76 -1.21
N ALA A 110 9.96 -1.02 -1.29
CA ALA A 110 8.63 -1.61 -1.16
C ALA A 110 7.66 -1.08 -2.22
N TYR A 111 7.04 -2.02 -2.92
CA TYR A 111 5.96 -1.80 -3.88
C TYR A 111 4.68 -2.45 -3.36
N LEU A 112 3.62 -1.65 -3.17
CA LEU A 112 2.30 -2.14 -2.79
C LEU A 112 1.67 -2.89 -3.95
N PHE A 113 1.28 -4.13 -3.69
CA PHE A 113 0.64 -5.00 -4.67
C PHE A 113 -0.65 -5.61 -4.11
N VAL A 114 -1.77 -5.37 -4.78
CA VAL A 114 -3.02 -6.10 -4.52
C VAL A 114 -2.97 -7.40 -5.34
N PRO A 115 -2.92 -8.58 -4.68
CA PRO A 115 -2.60 -9.84 -5.35
C PRO A 115 -3.72 -10.41 -6.22
N GLY A 116 -4.88 -9.76 -6.20
CA GLY A 116 -6.11 -10.14 -6.89
C GLY A 116 -7.33 -9.97 -6.00
N ALA A 117 -8.47 -10.37 -6.48
CA ALA A 117 -9.75 -10.27 -5.78
C ALA A 117 -10.65 -11.46 -6.09
N VAL A 118 -11.41 -11.90 -5.08
CA VAL A 118 -12.57 -12.76 -5.27
C VAL A 118 -13.75 -11.91 -5.73
N ASP A 119 -13.90 -10.73 -5.09
CA ASP A 119 -14.96 -9.78 -5.40
C ASP A 119 -14.58 -8.39 -4.85
N VAL A 120 -15.05 -7.33 -5.48
CA VAL A 120 -14.76 -5.94 -5.12
C VAL A 120 -16.05 -5.14 -5.07
N PHE A 121 -16.45 -4.69 -3.87
CA PHE A 121 -17.75 -4.03 -3.66
C PHE A 121 -17.91 -2.70 -4.40
N PHE A 122 -16.82 -1.95 -4.61
CA PHE A 122 -16.84 -0.67 -5.32
C PHE A 122 -16.72 -0.82 -6.85
N MET A 123 -16.65 -2.07 -7.35
CA MET A 123 -16.64 -2.40 -8.77
C MET A 123 -17.70 -3.48 -9.07
N PRO A 124 -18.99 -3.14 -9.00
CA PRO A 124 -20.07 -4.13 -9.05
C PRO A 124 -20.15 -4.92 -10.36
N GLU A 125 -19.53 -4.41 -11.43
CA GLU A 125 -19.45 -5.10 -12.73
C GLU A 125 -18.20 -5.99 -12.85
N ALA A 126 -17.32 -6.02 -11.84
CA ALA A 126 -16.17 -6.91 -11.84
C ALA A 126 -16.60 -8.38 -11.73
N GLU A 127 -15.84 -9.27 -12.35
CA GLU A 127 -16.12 -10.71 -12.27
C GLU A 127 -15.86 -11.25 -10.85
N VAL A 128 -16.71 -12.16 -10.40
CA VAL A 128 -16.49 -12.90 -9.16
C VAL A 128 -15.65 -14.14 -9.47
N ILE A 129 -14.46 -14.20 -8.87
CA ILE A 129 -13.52 -15.32 -9.07
C ILE A 129 -13.68 -16.31 -7.91
N PRO A 130 -13.85 -17.62 -8.15
CA PRO A 130 -13.83 -18.62 -7.09
C PRO A 130 -12.57 -18.52 -6.24
N TYR A 131 -12.71 -18.66 -4.92
CA TYR A 131 -11.63 -18.38 -3.95
C TYR A 131 -10.35 -19.20 -4.21
N ASP A 132 -10.50 -20.48 -4.46
CA ASP A 132 -9.41 -21.41 -4.79
C ASP A 132 -8.71 -21.03 -6.11
N VAL A 133 -9.48 -20.62 -7.12
CA VAL A 133 -8.95 -20.15 -8.40
C VAL A 133 -8.20 -18.83 -8.21
N CYS A 134 -8.76 -17.91 -7.41
CA CYS A 134 -8.09 -16.65 -7.04
C CYS A 134 -6.75 -16.93 -6.35
N TYR A 135 -6.73 -17.86 -5.39
CA TYR A 135 -5.55 -18.24 -4.64
C TYR A 135 -4.44 -18.78 -5.54
N GLU A 136 -4.74 -19.72 -6.42
CA GLU A 136 -3.74 -20.32 -7.31
C GLU A 136 -3.25 -19.31 -8.38
N ARG A 137 -4.13 -18.48 -8.95
CA ARG A 137 -3.71 -17.43 -9.90
C ARG A 137 -2.83 -16.36 -9.24
N ALA A 138 -3.15 -15.94 -8.02
CA ALA A 138 -2.35 -14.99 -7.25
C ALA A 138 -0.95 -15.55 -6.98
N LYS A 139 -0.85 -16.83 -6.57
CA LYS A 139 0.44 -17.52 -6.38
C LYS A 139 1.25 -17.60 -7.67
N GLU A 140 0.62 -18.00 -8.76
CA GLU A 140 1.27 -18.08 -10.08
C GLU A 140 1.82 -16.70 -10.49
N GLY A 141 0.99 -15.65 -10.39
CA GLY A 141 1.38 -14.30 -10.78
C GLY A 141 2.57 -13.77 -9.97
N ILE A 142 2.50 -13.86 -8.64
CA ILE A 142 3.60 -13.41 -7.77
C ILE A 142 4.87 -14.24 -8.01
N SER A 143 4.76 -15.56 -8.17
CA SER A 143 5.93 -16.44 -8.42
C SER A 143 6.72 -15.99 -9.64
N ARG A 144 6.07 -15.44 -10.66
CA ARG A 144 6.73 -14.92 -11.88
C ARG A 144 7.46 -13.59 -11.66
N LEU A 145 7.13 -12.87 -10.60
CA LEU A 145 7.72 -11.56 -10.25
C LEU A 145 8.85 -11.67 -9.22
N VAL A 146 8.94 -12.79 -8.47
CA VAL A 146 9.88 -12.94 -7.34
C VAL A 146 11.32 -12.69 -7.77
N SER A 147 11.80 -13.30 -8.87
CA SER A 147 13.19 -13.10 -9.31
C SER A 147 13.50 -11.64 -9.64
N THR A 148 12.54 -10.93 -10.27
CA THR A 148 12.70 -9.50 -10.55
C THR A 148 12.77 -8.70 -9.26
N ALA A 149 11.93 -9.00 -8.29
CA ALA A 149 11.92 -8.34 -6.98
C ALA A 149 13.26 -8.55 -6.24
N GLU A 150 13.79 -9.77 -6.25
CA GLU A 150 15.09 -10.12 -5.65
C GLU A 150 16.26 -9.41 -6.35
N ASP A 151 16.31 -9.42 -7.68
CA ASP A 151 17.36 -8.77 -8.46
C ASP A 151 17.40 -7.25 -8.24
N LEU A 152 16.24 -6.64 -8.01
CA LEU A 152 16.10 -5.21 -7.76
C LEU A 152 16.22 -4.83 -6.28
N GLY A 153 16.14 -5.80 -5.36
CA GLY A 153 16.07 -5.55 -3.92
C GLY A 153 14.80 -4.81 -3.50
N VAL A 154 13.70 -4.99 -4.24
CA VAL A 154 12.39 -4.38 -3.98
C VAL A 154 11.40 -5.44 -3.55
N SER A 155 10.68 -5.21 -2.47
CA SER A 155 9.67 -6.14 -1.99
C SER A 155 8.34 -5.96 -2.71
N ILE A 156 7.77 -7.07 -3.19
CA ILE A 156 6.35 -7.17 -3.53
C ILE A 156 5.60 -7.24 -2.20
N ALA A 157 5.06 -6.12 -1.77
CA ALA A 157 4.39 -6.01 -0.49
C ALA A 157 2.86 -6.12 -0.69
N ILE A 158 2.31 -7.25 -0.25
CA ILE A 158 0.90 -7.63 -0.45
C ILE A 158 0.02 -6.86 0.52
N GLU A 159 -0.98 -6.13 0.02
CA GLU A 159 -1.93 -5.44 0.87
C GLU A 159 -3.11 -6.33 1.26
N ASN A 160 -3.47 -6.28 2.55
CA ASN A 160 -4.75 -6.75 3.05
C ASN A 160 -5.81 -5.67 2.77
N VAL A 161 -6.73 -5.97 1.89
CA VAL A 161 -7.75 -5.01 1.43
C VAL A 161 -9.11 -5.71 1.28
N TRP A 162 -10.19 -4.94 1.13
CA TRP A 162 -11.55 -5.50 1.01
C TRP A 162 -11.83 -6.10 -0.38
N ASN A 163 -11.13 -7.17 -0.69
CA ASN A 163 -11.19 -7.93 -1.95
C ASN A 163 -11.73 -9.36 -1.76
N LYS A 164 -12.23 -9.70 -0.56
CA LYS A 164 -12.68 -11.04 -0.17
C LYS A 164 -11.62 -12.14 -0.36
N PHE A 165 -10.35 -11.76 -0.25
CA PHE A 165 -9.21 -12.66 -0.43
C PHE A 165 -8.18 -12.45 0.69
N LEU A 166 -7.47 -13.52 1.11
CA LEU A 166 -6.53 -13.54 2.23
C LEU A 166 -7.17 -13.00 3.54
N LEU A 167 -8.25 -13.65 3.96
CA LEU A 167 -9.17 -13.16 4.98
C LEU A 167 -8.67 -13.27 6.42
N SER A 168 -7.54 -13.93 6.66
CA SER A 168 -6.99 -14.09 8.00
C SER A 168 -5.49 -13.88 8.04
N PRO A 169 -4.92 -13.49 9.21
CA PRO A 169 -3.48 -13.28 9.34
C PRO A 169 -2.68 -14.58 9.16
N LEU A 170 -3.26 -15.73 9.49
CA LEU A 170 -2.60 -17.03 9.31
C LEU A 170 -2.51 -17.38 7.83
N GLU A 171 -3.60 -17.17 7.10
CA GLU A 171 -3.64 -17.41 5.65
C GLU A 171 -2.67 -16.48 4.91
N MET A 172 -2.66 -15.18 5.25
CA MET A 172 -1.74 -14.21 4.65
C MET A 172 -0.28 -14.54 4.96
N ARG A 173 0.02 -14.95 6.20
CA ARG A 173 1.36 -15.43 6.59
C ARG A 173 1.79 -16.62 5.73
N ASP A 174 0.95 -17.65 5.66
CA ASP A 174 1.27 -18.88 4.95
C ASP A 174 1.35 -18.65 3.44
N PHE A 175 0.55 -17.73 2.90
CA PHE A 175 0.62 -17.28 1.51
C PHE A 175 1.95 -16.58 1.21
N ILE A 176 2.42 -15.66 2.07
CA ILE A 176 3.71 -14.99 1.93
C ILE A 176 4.86 -15.99 2.03
N ASP A 177 4.82 -16.88 3.02
CA ASP A 177 5.87 -17.89 3.26
C ASP A 177 6.03 -18.90 2.12
N TYR A 178 4.97 -19.13 1.35
CA TYR A 178 5.02 -19.98 0.17
C TYR A 178 6.11 -19.59 -0.84
N PHE A 179 6.40 -18.28 -0.99
CA PHE A 179 7.37 -17.80 -1.97
C PHE A 179 8.83 -17.99 -1.51
N ASN A 180 9.07 -18.24 -0.24
CA ASN A 180 10.40 -18.42 0.35
C ASN A 180 11.40 -17.34 -0.10
N SER A 181 10.96 -16.08 -0.12
CA SER A 181 11.72 -14.92 -0.54
C SER A 181 11.55 -13.77 0.44
N GLU A 182 12.66 -13.12 0.81
CA GLU A 182 12.60 -11.91 1.64
C GLU A 182 12.00 -10.71 0.88
N ASN A 183 11.89 -10.80 -0.45
CA ASN A 183 11.30 -9.76 -1.29
C ASN A 183 9.79 -9.99 -1.58
N VAL A 184 9.15 -10.88 -0.81
CA VAL A 184 7.69 -10.96 -0.74
C VAL A 184 7.28 -10.73 0.71
N GLY A 185 6.35 -9.80 0.94
CA GLY A 185 5.93 -9.46 2.30
C GLY A 185 4.56 -8.80 2.34
N ALA A 186 4.25 -8.19 3.48
CA ALA A 186 2.98 -7.52 3.70
C ALA A 186 3.14 -5.99 3.61
N TYR A 187 2.24 -5.36 2.90
CA TYR A 187 1.89 -3.95 3.06
C TYR A 187 0.65 -3.92 3.96
N PHE A 188 0.84 -3.86 5.26
CA PHE A 188 -0.23 -4.11 6.20
C PHE A 188 -1.06 -2.84 6.46
N ASP A 189 -2.36 -2.89 6.16
CA ASP A 189 -3.31 -1.82 6.48
C ASP A 189 -4.09 -2.15 7.75
N VAL A 190 -4.02 -1.26 8.74
CA VAL A 190 -4.63 -1.47 10.06
C VAL A 190 -6.14 -1.27 10.03
N GLY A 191 -6.66 -0.32 9.23
CA GLY A 191 -8.09 -0.02 9.15
C GLY A 191 -8.86 -1.10 8.40
N ASN A 192 -8.25 -1.66 7.35
CA ASN A 192 -8.90 -2.67 6.50
C ASN A 192 -9.27 -3.96 7.25
N VAL A 193 -8.59 -4.30 8.34
CA VAL A 193 -8.89 -5.52 9.11
C VAL A 193 -9.79 -5.29 10.32
N LEU A 194 -10.05 -4.04 10.71
CA LEU A 194 -10.74 -3.75 11.96
C LEU A 194 -12.16 -4.33 12.01
N LEU A 195 -12.86 -4.37 10.87
CA LEU A 195 -14.20 -4.96 10.79
C LEU A 195 -14.21 -6.46 11.09
N THR A 196 -13.15 -7.19 10.75
CA THR A 196 -13.10 -8.66 10.81
C THR A 196 -12.10 -9.22 11.80
N GLY A 197 -11.29 -8.36 12.43
CA GLY A 197 -10.23 -8.79 13.32
C GLY A 197 -9.62 -7.65 14.13
N TYR A 198 -8.47 -7.93 14.71
CA TYR A 198 -7.72 -7.01 15.55
C TYR A 198 -6.36 -6.73 14.91
N PRO A 199 -6.09 -5.49 14.44
CA PRO A 199 -4.85 -5.15 13.73
C PRO A 199 -3.58 -5.54 14.48
N GLU A 200 -3.53 -5.35 15.80
CA GLU A 200 -2.36 -5.70 16.62
C GLU A 200 -2.08 -7.21 16.67
N GLN A 201 -3.10 -8.06 16.46
CA GLN A 201 -2.91 -9.51 16.33
C GLN A 201 -2.31 -9.87 14.98
N TRP A 202 -2.77 -9.22 13.91
CA TRP A 202 -2.19 -9.37 12.58
C TRP A 202 -0.71 -8.97 12.56
N ILE A 203 -0.37 -7.84 13.17
CA ILE A 203 1.01 -7.36 13.28
C ILE A 203 1.91 -8.41 13.93
N ARG A 204 1.49 -9.00 15.07
CA ARG A 204 2.26 -10.03 15.76
C ARG A 204 2.43 -11.31 14.94
N ILE A 205 1.39 -11.72 14.21
CA ILE A 205 1.40 -12.95 13.40
C ILE A 205 2.25 -12.77 12.15
N LEU A 206 2.14 -11.64 11.47
CA LEU A 206 2.93 -11.34 10.28
C LEU A 206 4.41 -11.07 10.62
N GLY A 207 4.68 -10.40 11.75
CA GLY A 207 6.04 -10.19 12.25
C GLY A 207 6.95 -9.51 11.23
N SER A 208 8.14 -10.08 10.99
CA SER A 208 9.14 -9.55 10.06
C SER A 208 8.73 -9.55 8.58
N ARG A 209 7.60 -10.17 8.24
CA ARG A 209 7.03 -10.13 6.87
C ARG A 209 6.46 -8.77 6.52
N ILE A 210 6.16 -7.93 7.53
CA ILE A 210 5.67 -6.58 7.31
C ILE A 210 6.78 -5.71 6.73
N LYS A 211 6.56 -5.20 5.52
CA LYS A 211 7.47 -4.29 4.81
C LYS A 211 7.06 -2.84 5.02
N ARG A 212 5.75 -2.57 5.00
CA ARG A 212 5.15 -1.23 5.21
C ARG A 212 3.84 -1.34 5.96
N ILE A 213 3.42 -0.23 6.54
CA ILE A 213 2.17 -0.08 7.27
C ILE A 213 1.36 1.06 6.67
N HIS A 214 0.12 0.78 6.30
CA HIS A 214 -0.90 1.81 6.08
C HIS A 214 -1.68 2.08 7.35
N ILE A 215 -1.92 3.35 7.60
CA ILE A 215 -2.69 3.86 8.73
C ILE A 215 -3.98 4.47 8.22
N LYS A 216 -5.08 3.83 8.57
CA LYS A 216 -6.46 4.28 8.41
C LYS A 216 -7.18 4.17 9.74
N ASP A 217 -8.34 4.80 9.83
CA ASP A 217 -9.24 4.60 10.96
C ASP A 217 -10.61 4.15 10.46
N PHE A 218 -11.29 3.35 11.27
CA PHE A 218 -12.54 2.72 10.87
C PHE A 218 -13.50 2.62 12.05
N LYS A 219 -14.78 2.87 11.81
CA LYS A 219 -15.86 2.81 12.79
C LYS A 219 -16.68 1.55 12.63
N ASN A 220 -16.46 0.56 13.49
CA ASN A 220 -17.10 -0.76 13.43
C ASN A 220 -18.64 -0.71 13.45
N SER A 221 -19.22 0.29 14.14
CA SER A 221 -20.67 0.44 14.22
C SER A 221 -21.34 0.77 12.87
N ILE A 222 -20.58 1.24 11.87
CA ILE A 222 -21.07 1.52 10.52
C ILE A 222 -21.00 0.26 9.65
N GLY A 223 -19.85 -0.45 9.66
CA GLY A 223 -19.71 -1.78 9.05
C GLY A 223 -19.70 -1.83 7.52
N THR A 224 -19.63 -0.68 6.85
CA THR A 224 -19.50 -0.50 5.38
C THR A 224 -18.33 0.44 5.09
N GLU A 225 -18.05 0.74 3.81
CA GLU A 225 -17.02 1.71 3.41
C GLU A 225 -17.19 3.10 4.04
N ASP A 226 -18.42 3.49 4.36
CA ASP A 226 -18.70 4.75 5.08
C ASP A 226 -18.11 4.74 6.51
N GLY A 227 -17.66 3.61 6.98
CA GLY A 227 -16.97 3.44 8.25
C GLY A 227 -15.53 3.95 8.25
N PHE A 228 -14.89 4.19 7.09
CA PHE A 228 -13.59 4.84 7.04
C PHE A 228 -13.72 6.32 7.38
N VAL A 229 -13.18 6.70 8.54
CA VAL A 229 -13.31 8.04 9.13
C VAL A 229 -11.93 8.69 9.30
N ASP A 230 -11.90 9.99 9.62
CA ASP A 230 -10.63 10.67 9.91
C ASP A 230 -9.91 10.02 11.09
N LEU A 231 -8.58 10.04 11.10
CA LEU A 231 -7.76 9.42 12.14
C LEU A 231 -8.15 9.95 13.52
N LEU A 232 -8.26 9.07 14.51
CA LEU A 232 -8.70 9.31 15.87
C LEU A 232 -10.23 9.54 16.03
N GLU A 233 -11.01 9.34 14.99
CA GLU A 233 -12.48 9.38 15.04
C GLU A 233 -13.13 8.00 14.99
N GLY A 234 -12.33 6.96 14.70
CA GLY A 234 -12.77 5.56 14.61
C GLY A 234 -12.50 4.76 15.88
N ASP A 235 -12.44 3.46 15.68
CA ASP A 235 -12.31 2.46 16.74
C ASP A 235 -10.93 1.75 16.73
N VAL A 236 -9.97 2.21 15.88
CA VAL A 236 -8.62 1.63 15.84
C VAL A 236 -7.86 1.96 17.12
N ASP A 237 -7.39 0.93 17.83
CA ASP A 237 -6.55 1.09 19.03
C ASP A 237 -5.09 1.32 18.61
N PHE A 238 -4.73 2.59 18.35
CA PHE A 238 -3.37 2.96 17.94
C PHE A 238 -2.33 2.68 19.02
N GLU A 239 -2.69 2.64 20.32
CA GLU A 239 -1.74 2.26 21.37
C GLU A 239 -1.43 0.77 21.32
N ALA A 240 -2.43 -0.09 21.07
CA ALA A 240 -2.21 -1.52 20.86
C ALA A 240 -1.37 -1.78 19.62
N ILE A 241 -1.59 -1.01 18.53
CA ILE A 241 -0.79 -1.09 17.29
C ILE A 241 0.67 -0.72 17.56
N LYS A 242 0.94 0.44 18.21
CA LYS A 242 2.32 0.86 18.54
C LYS A 242 3.04 -0.19 19.37
N LYS A 243 2.34 -0.77 20.35
CA LYS A 243 2.88 -1.84 21.18
C LYS A 243 3.23 -3.08 20.35
N ALA A 244 2.33 -3.51 19.46
CA ALA A 244 2.57 -4.66 18.61
C ALA A 244 3.73 -4.43 17.63
N LEU A 245 3.84 -3.23 17.04
CA LEU A 245 4.97 -2.85 16.18
C LEU A 245 6.30 -2.86 16.93
N ALA A 246 6.32 -2.37 18.19
CA ALA A 246 7.50 -2.43 19.03
C ALA A 246 7.89 -3.88 19.39
N GLU A 247 6.93 -4.75 19.68
CA GLU A 247 7.15 -6.18 19.98
C GLU A 247 7.80 -6.95 18.81
N ILE A 248 7.50 -6.57 17.56
CA ILE A 248 8.13 -7.16 16.37
C ILE A 248 9.38 -6.41 15.90
N ASN A 249 9.83 -5.39 16.64
CA ASN A 249 10.96 -4.50 16.30
C ASN A 249 10.78 -3.79 14.94
N TYR A 250 9.56 -3.40 14.58
CA TYR A 250 9.32 -2.62 13.36
C TYR A 250 9.76 -1.17 13.55
N ASP A 251 10.68 -0.70 12.73
CA ASP A 251 11.19 0.68 12.73
C ASP A 251 11.08 1.36 11.36
N GLY A 252 10.18 0.88 10.52
CA GLY A 252 9.93 1.39 9.18
C GLY A 252 8.99 2.60 9.16
N TYR A 253 8.34 2.76 8.01
CA TYR A 253 7.38 3.83 7.77
C TYR A 253 5.97 3.41 8.14
N VAL A 254 5.24 4.35 8.74
CA VAL A 254 3.79 4.27 8.95
C VAL A 254 3.16 5.35 8.08
N THR A 255 2.46 4.93 7.03
CA THR A 255 1.95 5.81 5.98
C THR A 255 0.45 6.04 6.16
N ALA A 256 0.04 7.29 6.31
CA ALA A 256 -1.38 7.63 6.34
C ALA A 256 -1.99 7.52 4.93
N GLU A 257 -2.99 6.65 4.76
CA GLU A 257 -3.75 6.48 3.53
C GLU A 257 -5.22 6.84 3.74
N MET A 258 -5.49 8.15 3.69
CA MET A 258 -6.80 8.73 3.98
C MET A 258 -7.49 9.15 2.67
N ILE A 259 -8.15 8.22 2.03
CA ILE A 259 -8.87 8.38 0.77
C ILE A 259 -10.40 8.28 0.98
N PRO A 260 -11.21 8.96 0.15
CA PRO A 260 -10.82 9.96 -0.87
C PRO A 260 -10.30 11.26 -0.25
N TYR A 261 -9.66 12.10 -1.05
CA TYR A 261 -9.32 13.46 -0.64
C TYR A 261 -10.57 14.23 -0.17
N LEU A 262 -10.44 14.92 0.95
CA LEU A 262 -11.41 15.92 1.41
C LEU A 262 -10.64 17.19 1.83
N PRO A 263 -11.22 18.38 1.65
CA PRO A 263 -10.63 19.61 2.18
C PRO A 263 -10.30 19.46 3.68
N ASP A 264 -9.18 20.01 4.11
CA ASP A 264 -8.63 19.97 5.48
C ASP A 264 -8.24 18.56 6.00
N ARG A 265 -8.50 17.49 5.24
CA ARG A 265 -8.12 16.12 5.65
C ARG A 265 -6.60 15.93 5.73
N PRO A 266 -5.75 16.43 4.80
CA PRO A 266 -4.30 16.31 4.91
C PRO A 266 -3.73 16.93 6.18
N GLU A 267 -4.21 18.11 6.59
CA GLU A 267 -3.78 18.80 7.82
C GLU A 267 -4.21 18.03 9.07
N LYS A 268 -5.46 17.58 9.13
CA LYS A 268 -5.98 16.74 10.22
C LYS A 268 -5.19 15.43 10.32
N THR A 269 -4.93 14.80 9.18
CA THR A 269 -4.15 13.56 9.10
C THR A 269 -2.73 13.76 9.64
N ALA A 270 -2.04 14.82 9.23
CA ALA A 270 -0.70 15.14 9.71
C ALA A 270 -0.67 15.39 11.23
N ALA A 271 -1.67 16.10 11.76
CA ALA A 271 -1.80 16.35 13.19
C ALA A 271 -2.05 15.05 13.96
N ALA A 272 -2.93 14.18 13.48
CA ALA A 272 -3.24 12.89 14.07
C ALA A 272 -2.01 11.96 14.05
N MET A 273 -1.32 11.84 12.92
CA MET A 273 -0.11 11.00 12.78
C MET A 273 1.00 11.43 13.77
N LYS A 274 1.20 12.74 13.95
CA LYS A 274 2.13 13.26 14.96
C LYS A 274 1.69 12.89 16.38
N LYS A 275 0.41 13.00 16.69
CA LYS A 275 -0.13 12.63 18.00
C LYS A 275 -0.01 11.14 18.30
N ILE A 276 -0.16 10.29 17.28
CA ILE A 276 -0.08 8.82 17.42
C ILE A 276 1.38 8.36 17.56
N PHE A 277 2.30 8.86 16.71
CA PHE A 277 3.62 8.25 16.51
C PHE A 277 4.82 9.12 16.95
N LYS A 278 4.60 10.38 17.28
CA LYS A 278 5.65 11.29 17.81
C LYS A 278 5.33 11.78 19.21
#